data_d8e79e038284c051739abcbb57d73b29
#
_entry.id   d8e79e038284c051739abcbb57d73b29
#
_cell.length_a   1.000
_cell.length_b   1.000
_cell.length_c   1.000
_cell.angle_alpha   90.00
_cell.angle_beta   90.00
_cell.angle_gamma   90.00
#
_symmetry.space_group_name_H-M   'P 1'
#
loop_
_entity.id
_entity.type
_entity.pdbx_description
1 polymer ?
#
loop_
_entity_poly.entity_id
_entity_poly.type
_entity_poly.pdbx_seq_one_letter_code
_entity_poly.pdbx_strand_id
1 'polypeptide(L)'
;IREQAQNVRPVSFSFGKQSSSEPSFQHLEIVPLSSPALLAYLQGRGINTELAKRECSEARFTHNGKRYFAIAFPNGSGGFEVRNRYFKGCIAPKEISHIRQAGKARETCYVFEGFMDYLSFLTLRLENCPKFPELDRQDYMVLNSVSNVSKALYPLGSYERIHCFFDNDRAGME
;
A
#
# COMPACT_ATOMS: atom_id res chain seq x y z
N ILE A 1 -21.45 -33.71 -4.31
CA ILE A 1 -21.42 -32.54 -5.22
C ILE A 1 -20.34 -31.62 -4.66
N ARG A 2 -19.17 -31.59 -5.33
CA ARG A 2 -18.05 -30.71 -4.95
C ARG A 2 -18.22 -29.42 -5.72
N GLU A 3 -18.48 -28.30 -5.03
CA GLU A 3 -18.39 -26.97 -5.61
C GLU A 3 -16.91 -26.62 -5.89
N GLN A 4 -16.63 -26.38 -7.16
CA GLN A 4 -15.35 -25.83 -7.59
C GLN A 4 -15.34 -24.34 -7.26
N ALA A 5 -14.53 -23.94 -6.27
CA ALA A 5 -14.19 -22.55 -6.05
C ALA A 5 -13.45 -22.01 -7.28
N GLN A 6 -14.11 -21.19 -8.07
CA GLN A 6 -13.49 -20.49 -9.19
C GLN A 6 -12.43 -19.52 -8.66
N ASN A 7 -11.18 -19.81 -9.00
CA ASN A 7 -9.99 -19.02 -8.68
C ASN A 7 -10.01 -17.75 -9.52
N VAL A 8 -10.71 -16.71 -9.08
CA VAL A 8 -10.73 -15.41 -9.76
C VAL A 8 -9.40 -14.72 -9.47
N ARG A 9 -8.47 -14.78 -10.44
CA ARG A 9 -7.21 -14.02 -10.36
C ARG A 9 -7.52 -12.52 -10.35
N PRO A 10 -6.94 -11.72 -9.45
CA PRO A 10 -7.12 -10.27 -9.48
C PRO A 10 -6.56 -9.71 -10.79
N VAL A 11 -7.38 -8.97 -11.54
CA VAL A 11 -6.95 -8.33 -12.78
C VAL A 11 -6.06 -7.14 -12.41
N SER A 12 -4.78 -7.20 -12.80
CA SER A 12 -3.85 -6.09 -12.66
C SER A 12 -4.05 -5.13 -13.83
N PHE A 13 -4.59 -3.93 -13.56
CA PHE A 13 -4.66 -2.86 -14.55
C PHE A 13 -3.39 -2.00 -14.45
N SER A 14 -2.43 -2.26 -15.35
CA SER A 14 -1.33 -1.34 -15.64
C SER A 14 -1.82 -0.33 -16.66
N PHE A 15 -2.09 0.91 -16.24
CA PHE A 15 -2.48 1.97 -17.16
C PHE A 15 -1.23 2.46 -17.90
N GLY A 16 -1.15 2.10 -19.19
CA GLY A 16 -0.06 2.49 -20.09
C GLY A 16 0.02 4.01 -20.31
N LYS A 17 1.13 4.44 -20.93
CA LYS A 17 1.54 5.83 -21.24
C LYS A 17 0.36 6.74 -21.65
N GLN A 18 0.25 7.88 -20.96
CA GLN A 18 -0.71 8.94 -21.26
C GLN A 18 -0.49 9.52 -22.68
N SER A 19 -1.41 9.25 -23.58
CA SER A 19 -1.86 10.22 -24.57
C SER A 19 -2.85 11.16 -23.87
N SER A 20 -2.95 12.40 -24.29
CA SER A 20 -3.79 13.49 -23.76
C SER A 20 -5.29 13.16 -23.77
N SER A 21 -5.72 12.24 -22.94
CA SER A 21 -7.10 11.86 -22.66
C SER A 21 -7.43 12.21 -21.21
N GLU A 22 -8.69 12.57 -20.95
CA GLU A 22 -9.26 12.90 -19.66
C GLU A 22 -8.67 12.05 -18.51
N PRO A 23 -8.48 12.63 -17.29
CA PRO A 23 -7.96 11.87 -16.16
C PRO A 23 -8.77 10.59 -16.00
N SER A 24 -8.10 9.45 -15.94
CA SER A 24 -8.75 8.14 -15.80
C SER A 24 -9.60 8.00 -14.53
N PHE A 25 -9.42 8.92 -13.58
CA PHE A 25 -10.18 9.03 -12.34
C PHE A 25 -10.90 10.39 -12.30
N GLN A 26 -12.20 10.38 -12.59
CA GLN A 26 -13.05 11.56 -12.51
C GLN A 26 -13.65 11.65 -11.10
N HIS A 27 -13.93 12.88 -10.62
CA HIS A 27 -14.54 13.14 -9.31
C HIS A 27 -13.83 12.43 -8.17
N LEU A 28 -12.48 12.51 -8.15
CA LEU A 28 -11.68 11.92 -7.09
C LEU A 28 -11.87 12.67 -5.78
N GLU A 29 -12.28 11.93 -4.75
CA GLU A 29 -12.36 12.39 -3.36
C GLU A 29 -11.51 11.47 -2.48
N ILE A 30 -10.70 12.05 -1.61
CA ILE A 30 -9.96 11.33 -0.57
C ILE A 30 -10.59 11.67 0.77
N VAL A 31 -11.10 10.64 1.45
CA VAL A 31 -11.82 10.77 2.71
C VAL A 31 -11.25 9.79 3.75
N PRO A 32 -11.53 9.97 5.05
CA PRO A 32 -11.14 8.99 6.07
C PRO A 32 -11.69 7.59 5.73
N LEU A 33 -10.86 6.56 5.93
CA LEU A 33 -11.22 5.17 5.67
C LEU A 33 -12.32 4.72 6.63
N SER A 34 -13.53 4.53 6.11
CA SER A 34 -14.72 4.23 6.92
C SER A 34 -15.69 3.25 6.28
N SER A 35 -15.56 2.94 4.99
CA SER A 35 -16.45 2.03 4.27
C SER A 35 -16.45 0.63 4.89
N PRO A 36 -17.62 0.09 5.33
CA PRO A 36 -17.71 -1.24 5.93
C PRO A 36 -17.15 -2.34 5.01
N ALA A 37 -17.35 -2.21 3.70
CA ALA A 37 -16.86 -3.19 2.73
C ALA A 37 -15.32 -3.21 2.64
N LEU A 38 -14.66 -2.05 2.75
CA LEU A 38 -13.20 -1.97 2.77
C LEU A 38 -12.64 -2.48 4.11
N LEU A 39 -13.29 -2.14 5.22
CA LEU A 39 -12.89 -2.64 6.55
C LEU A 39 -13.04 -4.16 6.63
N ALA A 40 -14.15 -4.72 6.13
CA ALA A 40 -14.35 -6.17 6.04
C ALA A 40 -13.30 -6.86 5.13
N TYR A 41 -12.92 -6.21 4.03
CA TYR A 41 -11.84 -6.71 3.17
C TYR A 41 -10.50 -6.76 3.90
N LEU A 42 -10.15 -5.72 4.68
CA LEU A 42 -8.92 -5.70 5.50
C LEU A 42 -8.94 -6.78 6.58
N GLN A 43 -10.05 -6.91 7.31
CA GLN A 43 -10.24 -7.95 8.33
C GLN A 43 -10.11 -9.36 7.73
N GLY A 44 -10.72 -9.59 6.57
CA GLY A 44 -10.60 -10.85 5.85
C GLY A 44 -9.17 -11.19 5.38
N ARG A 45 -8.27 -10.20 5.40
CA ARG A 45 -6.83 -10.37 5.15
C ARG A 45 -5.98 -10.38 6.44
N GLY A 46 -6.63 -10.40 7.60
CA GLY A 46 -5.94 -10.38 8.89
C GLY A 46 -5.28 -9.03 9.22
N ILE A 47 -5.72 -7.93 8.61
CA ILE A 47 -5.16 -6.59 8.89
C ILE A 47 -5.99 -5.88 9.94
N ASN A 48 -5.32 -5.34 10.96
CA ASN A 48 -5.94 -4.52 11.98
C ASN A 48 -6.51 -3.23 11.37
N THR A 49 -7.81 -3.03 11.53
CA THR A 49 -8.53 -1.90 10.89
C THR A 49 -8.18 -0.55 11.47
N GLU A 50 -7.80 -0.47 12.76
CA GLU A 50 -7.41 0.80 13.37
C GLU A 50 -6.02 1.25 12.87
N LEU A 51 -5.08 0.31 12.69
CA LEU A 51 -3.82 0.58 12.01
C LEU A 51 -4.07 1.04 10.57
N ALA A 52 -4.94 0.34 9.84
CA ALA A 52 -5.25 0.70 8.45
C ALA A 52 -5.89 2.08 8.34
N LYS A 53 -6.80 2.47 9.25
CA LYS A 53 -7.39 3.82 9.29
C LYS A 53 -6.36 4.92 9.57
N ARG A 54 -5.31 4.60 10.33
CA ARG A 54 -4.22 5.54 10.61
C ARG A 54 -3.32 5.74 9.40
N GLU A 55 -3.01 4.66 8.68
CA GLU A 55 -2.03 4.66 7.58
C GLU A 55 -2.66 4.97 6.22
N CYS A 56 -3.97 4.77 6.06
CA CYS A 56 -4.67 4.84 4.78
C CYS A 56 -5.88 5.76 4.85
N SER A 57 -6.28 6.22 3.68
CA SER A 57 -7.55 6.89 3.41
C SER A 57 -8.46 6.01 2.55
N GLU A 58 -9.64 6.52 2.22
CA GLU A 58 -10.55 5.96 1.23
C GLU A 58 -10.59 6.88 0.01
N ALA A 59 -10.28 6.34 -1.16
CA ALA A 59 -10.48 7.04 -2.42
C ALA A 59 -11.85 6.67 -2.99
N ARG A 60 -12.63 7.69 -3.37
CA ARG A 60 -13.88 7.58 -4.12
C ARG A 60 -13.69 8.26 -5.46
N PHE A 61 -14.04 7.59 -6.53
CA PHE A 61 -13.85 8.12 -7.87
C PHE A 61 -14.82 7.48 -8.89
N THR A 62 -14.93 8.14 -10.03
CA THR A 62 -15.66 7.61 -11.19
C THR A 62 -14.64 7.20 -12.27
N HIS A 63 -14.83 6.03 -12.84
CA HIS A 63 -14.06 5.54 -13.98
C HIS A 63 -15.00 4.86 -14.96
N ASN A 64 -14.94 5.27 -16.24
CA ASN A 64 -15.85 4.77 -17.28
C ASN A 64 -17.35 4.84 -16.88
N GLY A 65 -17.76 5.95 -16.26
CA GLY A 65 -19.15 6.18 -15.83
C GLY A 65 -19.61 5.37 -14.60
N LYS A 66 -18.73 4.56 -14.01
CA LYS A 66 -19.04 3.78 -12.81
C LYS A 66 -18.33 4.36 -11.58
N ARG A 67 -19.01 4.33 -10.44
CA ARG A 67 -18.44 4.75 -9.15
C ARG A 67 -17.64 3.62 -8.53
N TYR A 68 -16.47 3.96 -8.04
CA TYR A 68 -15.55 3.06 -7.33
C TYR A 68 -15.16 3.65 -5.99
N PHE A 69 -14.79 2.79 -5.07
CA PHE A 69 -14.13 3.16 -3.82
C PHE A 69 -13.06 2.13 -3.49
N ALA A 70 -11.97 2.58 -2.91
CA ALA A 70 -10.81 1.74 -2.59
C ALA A 70 -10.06 2.29 -1.39
N ILE A 71 -9.30 1.42 -0.71
CA ILE A 71 -8.27 1.82 0.23
C ILE A 71 -7.23 2.61 -0.56
N ALA A 72 -6.82 3.77 -0.05
CA ALA A 72 -5.83 4.64 -0.66
C ALA A 72 -4.65 4.82 0.29
N PHE A 73 -3.49 4.35 -0.11
CA PHE A 73 -2.24 4.49 0.62
C PHE A 73 -1.40 5.59 -0.03
N PRO A 74 -1.04 6.66 0.71
CA PRO A 74 -0.37 7.82 0.12
C PRO A 74 1.08 7.52 -0.24
N ASN A 75 1.59 8.14 -1.29
CA ASN A 75 2.99 8.12 -1.65
C ASN A 75 3.68 9.48 -1.46
N GLY A 76 5.00 9.52 -1.65
CA GLY A 76 5.82 10.70 -1.42
C GLY A 76 5.58 11.89 -2.36
N SER A 77 4.80 11.72 -3.43
CA SER A 77 4.56 12.75 -4.46
C SER A 77 3.08 13.15 -4.57
N GLY A 78 2.26 12.80 -3.57
CA GLY A 78 0.84 13.16 -3.56
C GLY A 78 -0.07 12.25 -4.38
N GLY A 79 0.46 11.13 -4.90
CA GLY A 79 -0.32 10.05 -5.48
C GLY A 79 -0.72 9.02 -4.43
N PHE A 80 -1.48 8.01 -4.85
CA PHE A 80 -1.96 6.94 -3.98
C PHE A 80 -1.88 5.59 -4.66
N GLU A 81 -1.43 4.58 -3.92
CA GLU A 81 -1.72 3.20 -4.27
C GLU A 81 -3.13 2.86 -3.80
N VAL A 82 -3.95 2.28 -4.68
CA VAL A 82 -5.34 1.97 -4.36
C VAL A 82 -5.62 0.49 -4.48
N ARG A 83 -6.41 -0.02 -3.54
CA ARG A 83 -6.78 -1.43 -3.52
C ARG A 83 -8.15 -1.66 -2.91
N ASN A 84 -8.89 -2.58 -3.49
CA ASN A 84 -10.05 -3.21 -2.88
C ASN A 84 -10.07 -4.71 -3.22
N ARG A 85 -11.18 -5.39 -2.97
CA ARG A 85 -11.32 -6.82 -3.24
C ARG A 85 -11.15 -7.16 -4.74
N TYR A 86 -11.47 -6.24 -5.64
CA TYR A 86 -11.62 -6.50 -7.07
C TYR A 86 -10.49 -5.95 -7.93
N PHE A 87 -9.77 -4.93 -7.45
CA PHE A 87 -8.69 -4.33 -8.22
C PHE A 87 -7.55 -3.80 -7.34
N LYS A 88 -6.39 -3.64 -7.97
CA LYS A 88 -5.20 -2.93 -7.51
C LYS A 88 -4.85 -1.89 -8.58
N GLY A 89 -4.48 -0.68 -8.18
CA GLY A 89 -4.11 0.39 -9.10
C GLY A 89 -3.34 1.51 -8.42
N CYS A 90 -3.04 2.56 -9.18
CA CYS A 90 -2.35 3.75 -8.70
C CYS A 90 -3.05 5.00 -9.21
N ILE A 91 -3.31 5.94 -8.32
CA ILE A 91 -3.68 7.31 -8.65
C ILE A 91 -2.38 8.10 -8.74
N ALA A 92 -2.07 8.59 -9.94
CA ALA A 92 -0.81 9.26 -10.23
C ALA A 92 -0.54 10.51 -9.35
N PRO A 93 0.71 10.86 -9.14
CA PRO A 93 1.93 10.24 -9.68
C PRO A 93 2.31 8.95 -8.95
N LYS A 94 3.02 8.04 -9.64
CA LYS A 94 3.54 6.80 -9.05
C LYS A 94 4.89 7.05 -8.39
N GLU A 95 4.96 6.79 -7.08
CA GLU A 95 6.16 7.03 -6.27
C GLU A 95 6.25 6.04 -5.11
N ILE A 96 7.43 5.96 -4.49
CA ILE A 96 7.63 5.27 -3.21
C ILE A 96 6.91 6.01 -2.08
N SER A 97 6.56 5.28 -1.03
CA SER A 97 6.09 5.87 0.23
C SER A 97 7.19 5.73 1.28
N HIS A 98 7.73 6.84 1.75
CA HIS A 98 8.76 6.85 2.79
C HIS A 98 8.17 7.40 4.10
N ILE A 99 7.90 6.51 5.05
CA ILE A 99 7.28 6.81 6.34
C ILE A 99 8.39 7.01 7.36
N ARG A 100 8.71 8.26 7.65
CA ARG A 100 9.70 8.64 8.65
C ARG A 100 9.04 8.88 9.99
N GLN A 101 9.63 8.31 11.04
CA GLN A 101 9.16 8.53 12.40
C GLN A 101 9.57 9.92 12.90
N ALA A 102 8.71 10.52 13.73
CA ALA A 102 9.02 11.81 14.34
C ALA A 102 10.21 11.72 15.31
N GLY A 103 10.88 12.85 15.53
CA GLY A 103 11.99 12.97 16.46
C GLY A 103 13.35 12.69 15.84
N LYS A 104 14.19 11.86 16.51
CA LYS A 104 15.54 11.56 16.02
C LYS A 104 15.53 10.70 14.76
N ALA A 105 16.51 10.89 13.89
CA ALA A 105 16.74 10.03 12.74
C ALA A 105 16.88 8.56 13.21
N ARG A 106 16.30 7.66 12.41
CA ARG A 106 16.39 6.21 12.67
C ARG A 106 17.58 5.62 11.91
N GLU A 107 18.25 4.66 12.53
CA GLU A 107 19.35 3.91 11.90
C GLU A 107 18.84 2.76 11.02
N THR A 108 17.58 2.36 11.20
CA THR A 108 17.00 1.20 10.57
C THR A 108 15.80 1.58 9.71
N CYS A 109 15.73 1.06 8.50
CA CYS A 109 14.58 1.14 7.62
C CYS A 109 14.07 -0.26 7.24
N TYR A 110 12.76 -0.45 7.32
CA TYR A 110 12.10 -1.66 6.85
C TYR A 110 11.41 -1.38 5.52
N VAL A 111 11.74 -2.17 4.50
CA VAL A 111 11.32 -1.95 3.11
C VAL A 111 10.34 -3.05 2.70
N PHE A 112 9.19 -2.65 2.16
CA PHE A 112 8.12 -3.53 1.70
C PHE A 112 7.87 -3.32 0.21
N GLU A 113 7.49 -4.37 -0.50
CA GLU A 113 7.10 -4.25 -1.90
C GLU A 113 5.77 -3.52 -2.07
N GLY A 114 4.77 -3.85 -1.24
CA GLY A 114 3.44 -3.27 -1.28
C GLY A 114 2.92 -2.82 0.09
N PHE A 115 1.97 -1.89 0.09
CA PHE A 115 1.41 -1.36 1.35
C PHE A 115 0.60 -2.39 2.15
N MET A 116 0.07 -3.43 1.51
CA MET A 116 -0.63 -4.50 2.22
C MET A 116 0.33 -5.31 3.09
N ASP A 117 1.57 -5.51 2.64
CA ASP A 117 2.60 -6.23 3.39
C ASP A 117 3.09 -5.38 4.57
N TYR A 118 3.25 -4.07 4.34
CA TYR A 118 3.50 -3.11 5.40
C TYR A 118 2.41 -3.14 6.49
N LEU A 119 1.12 -3.07 6.11
CA LEU A 119 0.01 -3.14 7.08
C LEU A 119 -0.04 -4.50 7.80
N SER A 120 0.26 -5.59 7.11
CA SER A 120 0.34 -6.93 7.71
C SER A 120 1.46 -6.99 8.75
N PHE A 121 2.63 -6.44 8.43
CA PHE A 121 3.75 -6.36 9.36
C PHE A 121 3.39 -5.57 10.63
N LEU A 122 2.79 -4.37 10.48
CA LEU A 122 2.35 -3.57 11.62
C LEU A 122 1.34 -4.33 12.50
N THR A 123 0.41 -5.04 11.86
CA THR A 123 -0.60 -5.85 12.56
C THR A 123 0.06 -6.96 13.38
N LEU A 124 0.96 -7.73 12.76
CA LEU A 124 1.69 -8.80 13.44
C LEU A 124 2.53 -8.29 14.61
N ARG A 125 3.16 -7.12 14.46
CA ARG A 125 3.91 -6.50 15.56
C ARG A 125 3.00 -6.12 16.73
N LEU A 126 1.83 -5.53 16.43
CA LEU A 126 0.86 -5.15 17.46
C LEU A 126 0.30 -6.38 18.19
N GLU A 127 -0.01 -7.47 17.46
CA GLU A 127 -0.55 -8.71 18.01
C GLU A 127 0.49 -9.46 18.87
N ASN A 128 1.72 -9.58 18.39
CA ASN A 128 2.77 -10.32 19.08
C ASN A 128 3.38 -9.56 20.26
N CYS A 129 3.38 -8.22 20.21
CA CYS A 129 3.96 -7.35 21.22
C CYS A 129 2.99 -6.23 21.63
N PRO A 130 1.80 -6.54 22.20
CA PRO A 130 0.74 -5.54 22.39
C PRO A 130 1.11 -4.44 23.39
N LYS A 131 1.99 -4.72 24.36
CA LYS A 131 2.44 -3.72 25.36
C LYS A 131 3.52 -2.79 24.82
N PHE A 132 4.40 -3.30 23.95
CA PHE A 132 5.53 -2.58 23.35
C PHE A 132 5.70 -2.97 21.89
N PRO A 133 4.80 -2.56 20.99
CA PRO A 133 4.87 -2.96 19.58
C PRO A 133 6.07 -2.33 18.86
N GLU A 134 6.64 -1.25 19.41
CA GLU A 134 7.86 -0.59 18.92
C GLU A 134 7.76 -0.21 17.41
N LEU A 135 6.58 0.23 16.98
CA LEU A 135 6.34 0.58 15.59
C LEU A 135 7.07 1.84 15.12
N ASP A 136 7.57 2.64 16.08
CA ASP A 136 8.27 3.90 15.88
C ASP A 136 9.80 3.81 16.03
N ARG A 137 10.34 2.60 16.26
CA ARG A 137 11.80 2.39 16.40
C ARG A 137 12.55 2.43 15.08
N GLN A 138 11.88 2.18 13.99
CA GLN A 138 12.42 2.15 12.64
C GLN A 138 11.56 3.01 11.70
N ASP A 139 12.17 3.49 10.63
CA ASP A 139 11.45 4.05 9.52
C ASP A 139 10.95 2.95 8.59
N TYR A 140 9.98 3.27 7.75
CA TYR A 140 9.42 2.33 6.80
C TYR A 140 9.44 2.91 5.39
N MET A 141 9.62 2.04 4.42
CA MET A 141 9.54 2.39 3.01
C MET A 141 8.68 1.35 2.28
N VAL A 142 7.74 1.82 1.47
CA VAL A 142 6.95 0.97 0.60
C VAL A 142 7.27 1.35 -0.84
N LEU A 143 7.76 0.39 -1.62
CA LEU A 143 8.18 0.60 -3.01
C LEU A 143 6.99 0.87 -3.92
N ASN A 144 5.80 0.32 -3.57
CA ASN A 144 4.58 0.39 -4.36
C ASN A 144 4.68 -0.32 -5.73
N SER A 145 5.89 -0.65 -6.14
CA SER A 145 6.20 -1.49 -7.32
C SER A 145 7.69 -1.77 -7.34
N VAL A 146 8.10 -2.95 -7.76
CA VAL A 146 9.52 -3.30 -7.99
C VAL A 146 10.21 -2.30 -8.91
N SER A 147 9.50 -1.74 -9.91
CA SER A 147 10.03 -0.70 -10.81
C SER A 147 10.49 0.60 -10.11
N ASN A 148 10.12 0.81 -8.85
CA ASN A 148 10.52 1.98 -8.06
C ASN A 148 11.79 1.74 -7.20
N VAL A 149 12.40 0.57 -7.26
CA VAL A 149 13.63 0.26 -6.47
C VAL A 149 14.71 1.32 -6.68
N SER A 150 14.94 1.76 -7.92
CA SER A 150 15.93 2.81 -8.22
C SER A 150 15.70 4.13 -7.47
N LYS A 151 14.43 4.47 -7.21
CA LYS A 151 14.06 5.67 -6.44
C LYS A 151 14.32 5.51 -4.94
N ALA A 152 14.31 4.27 -4.44
CA ALA A 152 14.57 3.96 -3.05
C ALA A 152 16.05 4.00 -2.68
N LEU A 153 16.97 3.79 -3.63
CA LEU A 153 18.41 3.67 -3.37
C LEU A 153 18.99 4.89 -2.66
N TYR A 154 18.67 6.09 -3.15
CA TYR A 154 19.21 7.31 -2.56
C TYR A 154 18.75 7.52 -1.10
N PRO A 155 17.43 7.52 -0.78
CA PRO A 155 16.98 7.68 0.60
C PRO A 155 17.41 6.53 1.51
N LEU A 156 17.56 5.31 1.00
CA LEU A 156 18.05 4.17 1.78
C LEU A 156 19.52 4.31 2.18
N GLY A 157 20.33 5.03 1.42
CA GLY A 157 21.74 5.28 1.74
C GLY A 157 21.99 6.02 3.06
N SER A 158 20.96 6.58 3.69
CA SER A 158 21.04 7.24 5.00
C SER A 158 20.88 6.29 6.20
N TYR A 159 20.54 5.02 5.97
CA TYR A 159 20.30 4.03 7.03
C TYR A 159 21.51 3.10 7.19
N GLU A 160 21.79 2.72 8.43
CA GLU A 160 22.83 1.73 8.74
C GLU A 160 22.34 0.29 8.52
N ARG A 161 21.05 0.06 8.71
CA ARG A 161 20.40 -1.24 8.60
C ARG A 161 19.16 -1.15 7.74
N ILE A 162 19.08 -2.02 6.75
CA ILE A 162 17.93 -2.13 5.85
C ILE A 162 17.42 -3.57 5.89
N HIS A 163 16.14 -3.74 6.18
CA HIS A 163 15.47 -5.03 6.17
C HIS A 163 14.41 -5.02 5.07
N CYS A 164 14.55 -5.91 4.09
CA CYS A 164 13.63 -6.02 2.96
C CYS A 164 12.65 -7.18 3.18
N PHE A 165 11.37 -6.90 2.96
CA PHE A 165 10.26 -7.85 3.03
C PHE A 165 9.59 -7.87 1.66
N PHE A 166 10.18 -8.64 0.74
CA PHE A 166 9.72 -8.76 -0.64
C PHE A 166 9.06 -10.10 -0.87
N ASP A 167 8.20 -10.17 -1.87
CA ASP A 167 7.59 -11.43 -2.29
C ASP A 167 8.68 -12.41 -2.76
N ASN A 168 8.53 -13.68 -2.40
CA ASN A 168 9.48 -14.73 -2.78
C ASN A 168 9.20 -15.22 -4.21
N ASP A 169 9.05 -14.28 -5.13
CA ASP A 169 8.90 -14.51 -6.55
C ASP A 169 10.14 -14.02 -7.31
N ARG A 170 10.14 -14.20 -8.64
CA ARG A 170 11.30 -13.80 -9.47
C ARG A 170 11.60 -12.29 -9.39
N ALA A 171 10.58 -11.45 -9.30
CA ALA A 171 10.75 -10.00 -9.27
C ALA A 171 11.26 -9.48 -7.93
N GLY A 172 10.91 -10.15 -6.81
CA GLY A 172 11.42 -9.82 -5.46
C GLY A 172 12.81 -10.34 -5.17
N MET A 173 13.35 -11.26 -6.01
CA MET A 173 14.66 -11.89 -5.87
C MET A 173 15.75 -11.25 -6.74
N GLU A 174 15.41 -10.49 -7.77
CA GLU A 174 16.32 -9.71 -8.64
C GLU A 174 16.57 -8.31 -8.05
#